data_ac0614355e2c5e928051619f112fb7c8
#
_entry.id   ac0614355e2c5e928051619f112fb7c8
#
_cell.length_a   1.000
_cell.length_b   1.000
_cell.length_c   1.000
_cell.angle_alpha   90.00
_cell.angle_beta   90.00
_cell.angle_gamma   90.00
#
_symmetry.space_group_name_H-M   'P 1'
#
loop_
_entity.id
_entity.type
_entity.pdbx_description
1 polymer ?
#
loop_
_entity_poly.entity_id
_entity_poly.type
_entity_poly.pdbx_seq_one_letter_code
_entity_poly.pdbx_strand_id
1 'polypeptide(L)'
;MQYAHPVAFQRNLNDNWREFTERVLQPLFDYLTERVGAESSVLYVLERYVRRVEWFDRQALYDQAMANSQRAEEVYDTDLRRFLFSEGMNMPFSQAKSASGLSDVVSELDTDDPLVCELKIFDGASRGKRHLGSGVNQAVQYASDYGKHTAYLVIINLSGRQLALPNDGDPKVWPPNIDVASVRVYLIAVRALPTKSASKQGKPAPVNITQANLVDPDTIDGAGE
;
A
#
# COMPACT_ATOMS: atom_id res chain seq x y z
N MET A 1 23.24 -25.79 -28.83
CA MET A 1 22.25 -24.80 -29.27
C MET A 1 21.22 -25.51 -30.13
N GLN A 2 20.04 -25.81 -29.58
CA GLN A 2 18.94 -26.34 -30.39
C GLN A 2 18.21 -25.15 -31.02
N TYR A 3 18.23 -25.08 -32.32
CA TYR A 3 17.48 -24.09 -33.08
C TYR A 3 15.99 -24.38 -32.93
N ALA A 4 15.23 -23.38 -32.50
CA ALA A 4 13.78 -23.45 -32.48
C ALA A 4 13.30 -23.72 -33.94
N HIS A 5 12.58 -24.82 -34.14
CA HIS A 5 11.94 -25.07 -35.42
C HIS A 5 10.92 -23.98 -35.71
N PRO A 6 10.87 -23.43 -36.92
CA PRO A 6 9.86 -22.46 -37.29
C PRO A 6 8.48 -23.10 -37.13
N VAL A 7 7.54 -22.36 -36.59
CA VAL A 7 6.14 -22.76 -36.48
C VAL A 7 5.65 -23.11 -37.89
N ALA A 8 5.25 -24.34 -38.09
CA ALA A 8 4.79 -24.80 -39.40
C ALA A 8 3.44 -24.14 -39.70
N PHE A 9 3.36 -23.30 -40.75
CA PHE A 9 2.13 -22.69 -41.18
C PHE A 9 1.16 -23.75 -41.70
N GLN A 10 0.06 -23.94 -40.99
CA GLN A 10 -1.03 -24.78 -41.43
C GLN A 10 -1.98 -24.00 -42.36
N ARG A 11 -2.77 -24.70 -43.18
CA ARG A 11 -3.72 -24.04 -44.11
C ARG A 11 -4.90 -23.32 -43.43
N ASN A 12 -5.15 -23.60 -42.15
CA ASN A 12 -6.25 -23.04 -41.40
C ASN A 12 -5.73 -21.98 -40.43
N LEU A 13 -6.28 -20.76 -40.49
CA LEU A 13 -5.93 -19.65 -39.64
C LEU A 13 -6.17 -19.95 -38.12
N ASN A 14 -7.24 -20.68 -37.81
CA ASN A 14 -7.57 -21.05 -36.45
C ASN A 14 -6.54 -22.05 -35.87
N ASP A 15 -6.04 -22.97 -36.68
CA ASP A 15 -5.02 -23.92 -36.23
C ASP A 15 -3.67 -23.22 -36.03
N ASN A 16 -3.31 -22.29 -36.91
CA ASN A 16 -2.12 -21.46 -36.73
C ASN A 16 -2.20 -20.59 -35.48
N TRP A 17 -3.37 -20.00 -35.19
CA TRP A 17 -3.59 -19.20 -34.01
C TRP A 17 -3.49 -20.04 -32.73
N ARG A 18 -4.13 -21.22 -32.72
CA ARG A 18 -4.03 -22.15 -31.58
C ARG A 18 -2.58 -22.57 -31.32
N GLU A 19 -1.87 -22.98 -32.38
CA GLU A 19 -0.46 -23.39 -32.26
C GLU A 19 0.43 -22.25 -31.79
N PHE A 20 0.22 -21.03 -32.27
CA PHE A 20 0.93 -19.85 -31.79
C PHE A 20 0.62 -19.57 -30.31
N THR A 21 -0.65 -19.67 -29.90
CA THR A 21 -1.05 -19.47 -28.51
C THR A 21 -0.40 -20.51 -27.60
N GLU A 22 -0.47 -21.78 -27.94
CA GLU A 22 0.07 -22.88 -27.11
C GLU A 22 1.60 -22.90 -27.07
N ARG A 23 2.28 -22.54 -28.15
CA ARG A 23 3.75 -22.66 -28.25
C ARG A 23 4.50 -21.38 -27.90
N VAL A 24 3.89 -20.24 -28.05
CA VAL A 24 4.54 -18.94 -27.85
C VAL A 24 3.90 -18.15 -26.72
N LEU A 25 2.59 -17.93 -26.82
CA LEU A 25 1.93 -17.05 -25.83
C LEU A 25 1.83 -17.72 -24.46
N GLN A 26 1.38 -18.97 -24.40
CA GLN A 26 1.22 -19.65 -23.11
C GLN A 26 2.54 -19.78 -22.34
N PRO A 27 3.64 -20.27 -22.92
CA PRO A 27 4.94 -20.32 -22.24
C PRO A 27 5.47 -18.93 -21.84
N LEU A 28 5.18 -17.89 -22.62
CA LEU A 28 5.53 -16.53 -22.28
C LEU A 28 4.72 -16.03 -21.08
N PHE A 29 3.41 -16.27 -21.07
CA PHE A 29 2.55 -15.94 -19.92
C PHE A 29 2.95 -16.73 -18.68
N ASP A 30 3.21 -18.03 -18.80
CA ASP A 30 3.67 -18.85 -17.68
C ASP A 30 4.99 -18.33 -17.10
N TYR A 31 5.95 -18.00 -17.96
CA TYR A 31 7.23 -17.40 -17.56
C TYR A 31 7.04 -16.03 -16.88
N LEU A 32 6.19 -15.17 -17.42
CA LEU A 32 5.89 -13.87 -16.82
C LEU A 32 5.16 -14.06 -15.49
N THR A 33 4.21 -14.98 -15.39
CA THR A 33 3.49 -15.28 -14.16
C THR A 33 4.42 -15.84 -13.09
N GLU A 34 5.35 -16.73 -13.45
CA GLU A 34 6.36 -17.24 -12.53
C GLU A 34 7.31 -16.13 -12.02
N ARG A 35 7.66 -15.19 -12.90
CA ARG A 35 8.58 -14.08 -12.56
C ARG A 35 7.92 -12.91 -11.84
N VAL A 36 6.68 -12.59 -12.19
CA VAL A 36 5.93 -11.44 -11.68
C VAL A 36 4.95 -11.87 -10.59
N GLY A 37 4.41 -13.09 -10.66
CA GLY A 37 3.35 -13.59 -9.78
C GLY A 37 3.77 -13.92 -8.35
N ALA A 38 5.07 -13.80 -8.01
CA ALA A 38 5.56 -13.95 -6.64
C ALA A 38 5.46 -12.64 -5.82
N GLU A 39 5.24 -11.50 -6.48
CA GLU A 39 5.16 -10.20 -5.83
C GLU A 39 3.78 -9.58 -6.06
N SER A 40 3.16 -9.09 -4.99
CA SER A 40 1.89 -8.37 -5.06
C SER A 40 2.02 -7.14 -5.96
N SER A 41 1.18 -7.04 -6.98
CA SER A 41 1.12 -5.87 -7.86
C SER A 41 0.71 -4.62 -7.09
N VAL A 42 -0.16 -4.78 -6.11
CA VAL A 42 -0.61 -3.71 -5.19
C VAL A 42 0.58 -3.18 -4.40
N LEU A 43 1.39 -4.06 -3.79
CA LEU A 43 2.57 -3.63 -3.03
C LEU A 43 3.58 -2.89 -3.92
N TYR A 44 3.81 -3.36 -5.14
CA TYR A 44 4.70 -2.70 -6.09
C TYR A 44 4.22 -1.27 -6.42
N VAL A 45 2.93 -1.09 -6.68
CA VAL A 45 2.35 0.22 -6.97
C VAL A 45 2.42 1.12 -5.74
N LEU A 46 2.13 0.60 -4.54
CA LEU A 46 2.25 1.37 -3.30
C LEU A 46 3.70 1.77 -2.99
N GLU A 47 4.69 0.93 -3.28
CA GLU A 47 6.11 1.31 -3.18
C GLU A 47 6.47 2.47 -4.12
N ARG A 48 5.96 2.45 -5.35
CA ARG A 48 6.13 3.56 -6.30
C ARG A 48 5.47 4.85 -5.80
N TYR A 49 4.30 4.75 -5.17
CA TYR A 49 3.65 5.88 -4.52
C TYR A 49 4.54 6.50 -3.43
N VAL A 50 5.07 5.66 -2.53
CA VAL A 50 6.01 6.12 -1.50
C VAL A 50 7.18 6.88 -2.12
N ARG A 51 7.84 6.28 -3.12
CA ARG A 51 8.99 6.92 -3.80
C ARG A 51 8.60 8.24 -4.47
N ARG A 52 7.46 8.28 -5.17
CA ARG A 52 6.96 9.49 -5.82
C ARG A 52 6.75 10.61 -4.81
N VAL A 53 6.01 10.34 -3.73
CA VAL A 53 5.76 11.36 -2.69
C VAL A 53 7.06 11.80 -2.05
N GLU A 54 7.91 10.86 -1.61
CA GLU A 54 9.11 11.20 -0.87
C GLU A 54 10.16 11.95 -1.69
N TRP A 55 10.23 11.76 -3.00
CA TRP A 55 11.29 12.31 -3.83
C TRP A 55 10.86 13.50 -4.67
N PHE A 56 9.59 13.55 -5.09
CA PHE A 56 9.15 14.54 -6.06
C PHE A 56 8.06 15.47 -5.51
N ASP A 57 7.02 14.93 -4.85
CA ASP A 57 5.81 15.69 -4.56
C ASP A 57 5.68 16.11 -3.10
N ARG A 58 6.65 15.76 -2.25
CA ARG A 58 6.62 15.99 -0.80
C ARG A 58 6.24 17.41 -0.40
N GLN A 59 6.91 18.40 -0.98
CA GLN A 59 6.66 19.80 -0.65
C GLN A 59 5.27 20.25 -1.10
N ALA A 60 4.91 19.92 -2.34
CA ALA A 60 3.63 20.35 -2.92
C ALA A 60 2.43 19.75 -2.16
N LEU A 61 2.48 18.45 -1.84
CA LEU A 61 1.42 17.78 -1.08
C LEU A 61 1.34 18.29 0.37
N TYR A 62 2.49 18.51 1.00
CA TYR A 62 2.54 19.10 2.34
C TYR A 62 1.90 20.47 2.37
N ASP A 63 2.26 21.36 1.45
CA ASP A 63 1.72 22.72 1.40
C ASP A 63 0.20 22.73 1.17
N GLN A 64 -0.29 21.86 0.30
CA GLN A 64 -1.73 21.66 0.09
C GLN A 64 -2.43 21.14 1.34
N ALA A 65 -1.85 20.14 2.02
CA ALA A 65 -2.41 19.57 3.23
C ALA A 65 -2.43 20.60 4.39
N MET A 66 -1.38 21.41 4.50
CA MET A 66 -1.29 22.43 5.56
C MET A 66 -2.14 23.67 5.29
N ALA A 67 -2.56 23.93 4.06
CA ALA A 67 -3.54 24.98 3.76
C ALA A 67 -4.88 24.76 4.50
N ASN A 68 -5.25 23.50 4.77
CA ASN A 68 -6.36 23.13 5.65
C ASN A 68 -6.01 21.84 6.42
N SER A 69 -5.36 21.99 7.56
CA SER A 69 -4.85 20.86 8.34
C SER A 69 -5.93 19.90 8.87
N GLN A 70 -7.18 20.36 8.99
CA GLN A 70 -8.31 19.52 9.38
C GLN A 70 -8.67 18.51 8.27
N ARG A 71 -8.43 18.88 7.02
CA ARG A 71 -8.72 18.05 5.83
C ARG A 71 -7.45 17.51 5.18
N ALA A 72 -6.35 17.49 5.91
CA ALA A 72 -5.06 17.06 5.36
C ALA A 72 -5.09 15.60 4.84
N GLU A 73 -5.83 14.71 5.49
CA GLU A 73 -5.99 13.31 5.03
C GLU A 73 -6.66 13.24 3.65
N GLU A 74 -7.65 14.09 3.38
CA GLU A 74 -8.34 14.12 2.08
C GLU A 74 -7.41 14.51 0.91
N VAL A 75 -6.39 15.34 1.18
CA VAL A 75 -5.39 15.71 0.17
C VAL A 75 -4.58 14.49 -0.26
N TYR A 76 -4.06 13.74 0.71
CA TYR A 76 -3.27 12.55 0.45
C TYR A 76 -4.13 11.40 -0.08
N ASP A 77 -5.35 11.21 0.40
CA ASP A 77 -6.29 10.24 -0.15
C ASP A 77 -6.59 10.52 -1.63
N THR A 78 -6.91 11.76 -1.95
CA THR A 78 -7.18 12.17 -3.34
C THR A 78 -5.96 11.95 -4.24
N ASP A 79 -4.77 12.26 -3.75
CA ASP A 79 -3.51 12.08 -4.48
C ASP A 79 -3.21 10.59 -4.68
N LEU A 80 -3.34 9.77 -3.64
CA LEU A 80 -3.15 8.31 -3.73
C LEU A 80 -4.08 7.70 -4.78
N ARG A 81 -5.36 8.03 -4.75
CA ARG A 81 -6.33 7.51 -5.72
C ARG A 81 -6.01 7.90 -7.16
N ARG A 82 -5.62 9.16 -7.39
CA ARG A 82 -5.19 9.62 -8.73
C ARG A 82 -3.97 8.87 -9.21
N PHE A 83 -3.02 8.63 -8.31
CA PHE A 83 -1.84 7.85 -8.63
C PHE A 83 -2.19 6.41 -8.98
N LEU A 84 -2.95 5.72 -8.15
CA LEU A 84 -3.38 4.33 -8.38
C LEU A 84 -4.11 4.19 -9.73
N PHE A 85 -5.01 5.12 -10.04
CA PHE A 85 -5.69 5.15 -11.33
C PHE A 85 -4.71 5.33 -12.49
N SER A 86 -3.71 6.22 -12.36
CA SER A 86 -2.68 6.43 -13.39
C SER A 86 -1.78 5.22 -13.60
N GLU A 87 -1.63 4.36 -12.59
CA GLU A 87 -0.88 3.11 -12.68
C GLU A 87 -1.70 1.93 -13.23
N GLY A 88 -2.94 2.19 -13.65
CA GLY A 88 -3.81 1.21 -14.31
C GLY A 88 -4.69 0.40 -13.35
N MET A 89 -4.77 0.75 -12.06
CA MET A 89 -5.72 0.11 -11.16
C MET A 89 -7.15 0.53 -11.51
N ASN A 90 -8.06 -0.45 -11.51
CA ASN A 90 -9.45 -0.22 -11.87
C ASN A 90 -10.15 0.67 -10.85
N MET A 91 -10.46 1.91 -11.26
CA MET A 91 -11.25 2.88 -10.51
C MET A 91 -11.16 2.73 -8.98
N PRO A 92 -10.07 3.15 -8.35
CA PRO A 92 -9.95 3.07 -6.90
C PRO A 92 -11.01 3.98 -6.27
N PHE A 93 -12.01 3.37 -5.64
CA PHE A 93 -13.09 4.09 -4.99
C PHE A 93 -12.62 4.63 -3.64
N SER A 94 -12.92 5.89 -3.36
CA SER A 94 -12.87 6.44 -2.03
C SER A 94 -14.24 6.31 -1.39
N GLN A 95 -14.24 6.07 -0.08
CA GLN A 95 -15.47 5.94 0.68
C GLN A 95 -16.43 4.87 0.09
N ALA A 96 -15.86 3.77 -0.38
CA ALA A 96 -16.65 2.61 -0.74
C ALA A 96 -17.45 2.14 0.47
N LYS A 97 -18.76 1.94 0.26
CA LYS A 97 -19.61 1.50 1.36
C LYS A 97 -19.28 0.07 1.74
N SER A 98 -18.89 -0.13 2.98
CA SER A 98 -18.82 -1.44 3.62
C SER A 98 -19.93 -1.58 4.66
N ALA A 99 -20.09 -2.76 5.24
CA ALA A 99 -21.09 -3.00 6.29
C ALA A 99 -20.82 -2.15 7.54
N SER A 100 -19.56 -1.85 7.83
CA SER A 100 -19.14 -1.10 9.02
C SER A 100 -18.85 0.39 8.77
N GLY A 101 -18.84 0.85 7.50
CA GLY A 101 -18.56 2.27 7.21
C GLY A 101 -18.07 2.54 5.80
N LEU A 102 -17.22 3.55 5.67
CA LEU A 102 -16.62 3.96 4.41
C LEU A 102 -15.12 3.71 4.49
N SER A 103 -14.59 2.89 3.57
CA SER A 103 -13.14 2.69 3.42
C SER A 103 -12.53 3.81 2.59
N ASP A 104 -11.26 4.13 2.86
CA ASP A 104 -10.58 5.22 2.15
C ASP A 104 -10.34 4.86 0.68
N VAL A 105 -9.71 3.73 0.40
CA VAL A 105 -9.46 3.28 -0.97
C VAL A 105 -9.69 1.79 -1.12
N VAL A 106 -10.50 1.42 -2.11
CA VAL A 106 -10.78 0.01 -2.45
C VAL A 106 -10.66 -0.18 -3.95
N SER A 107 -9.95 -1.22 -4.38
CA SER A 107 -9.81 -1.62 -5.78
C SER A 107 -9.48 -3.12 -5.89
N GLU A 108 -9.58 -3.68 -7.08
CA GLU A 108 -9.17 -5.05 -7.43
C GLU A 108 -9.80 -6.14 -6.54
N LEU A 109 -11.03 -5.89 -6.01
CA LEU A 109 -11.70 -6.81 -5.07
C LEU A 109 -11.96 -8.21 -5.65
N ASP A 110 -12.11 -8.33 -6.96
CA ASP A 110 -12.39 -9.60 -7.64
C ASP A 110 -11.12 -10.37 -8.02
N THR A 111 -9.94 -9.89 -7.57
CA THR A 111 -8.64 -10.52 -7.82
C THR A 111 -8.08 -11.22 -6.58
N ASP A 112 -6.99 -11.97 -6.77
CA ASP A 112 -6.22 -12.59 -5.68
C ASP A 112 -5.34 -11.57 -4.94
N ASP A 113 -5.20 -10.35 -5.48
CA ASP A 113 -4.41 -9.25 -4.92
C ASP A 113 -5.28 -7.99 -4.72
N PRO A 114 -6.24 -8.03 -3.77
CA PRO A 114 -7.16 -6.93 -3.54
C PRO A 114 -6.48 -5.75 -2.84
N LEU A 115 -6.86 -4.54 -3.21
CA LEU A 115 -6.52 -3.34 -2.48
C LEU A 115 -7.68 -2.98 -1.53
N VAL A 116 -7.47 -3.14 -0.23
CA VAL A 116 -8.30 -2.55 0.83
C VAL A 116 -7.38 -1.70 1.68
N CYS A 117 -7.46 -0.40 1.53
CA CYS A 117 -6.48 0.54 2.06
C CYS A 117 -7.16 1.59 2.94
N GLU A 118 -6.55 1.83 4.08
CA GLU A 118 -6.85 2.94 4.98
C GLU A 118 -5.66 3.90 4.98
N LEU A 119 -5.92 5.21 5.03
CA LEU A 119 -4.88 6.23 5.06
C LEU A 119 -4.98 7.03 6.37
N LYS A 120 -3.85 7.18 7.06
CA LYS A 120 -3.76 7.97 8.30
C LYS A 120 -2.57 8.90 8.27
N ILE A 121 -2.76 10.11 8.79
CA ILE A 121 -1.65 11.02 9.10
C ILE A 121 -1.10 10.69 10.49
N PHE A 122 0.23 10.70 10.58
CA PHE A 122 0.95 10.66 11.84
C PHE A 122 1.78 11.94 11.98
N ASP A 123 1.44 12.81 12.97
CA ASP A 123 2.16 14.05 13.27
C ASP A 123 2.97 13.95 14.57
N GLY A 124 2.78 12.88 15.34
CA GLY A 124 3.45 12.66 16.63
C GLY A 124 2.89 13.50 17.78
N ALA A 125 1.80 14.23 17.56
CA ALA A 125 1.11 15.05 18.55
C ALA A 125 -0.38 14.68 18.62
N SER A 126 -1.25 15.41 17.93
CA SER A 126 -2.70 15.14 17.93
C SER A 126 -3.08 13.86 17.20
N ARG A 127 -2.29 13.46 16.20
CA ARG A 127 -2.43 12.22 15.42
C ARG A 127 -1.26 11.29 15.75
N GLY A 128 -1.33 10.69 16.94
CA GLY A 128 -0.30 9.83 17.50
C GLY A 128 -0.56 8.34 17.25
N LYS A 129 0.01 7.49 18.11
CA LYS A 129 -0.07 6.03 18.03
C LYS A 129 -1.51 5.51 18.05
N ARG A 130 -2.38 6.09 18.90
CA ARG A 130 -3.81 5.74 18.98
C ARG A 130 -4.52 5.95 17.65
N HIS A 131 -4.18 7.02 16.93
CA HIS A 131 -4.75 7.31 15.62
C HIS A 131 -4.36 6.26 14.57
N LEU A 132 -3.12 5.76 14.64
CA LEU A 132 -2.67 4.65 13.79
C LEU A 132 -3.38 3.34 14.14
N GLY A 133 -3.55 3.03 15.43
CA GLY A 133 -4.30 1.85 15.88
C GLY A 133 -5.75 1.87 15.39
N SER A 134 -6.41 3.03 15.48
CA SER A 134 -7.74 3.20 14.88
C SER A 134 -7.73 2.91 13.37
N GLY A 135 -6.70 3.33 12.64
CA GLY A 135 -6.54 3.02 11.21
C GLY A 135 -6.37 1.53 10.94
N VAL A 136 -5.59 0.80 11.76
CA VAL A 136 -5.47 -0.66 11.64
C VAL A 136 -6.82 -1.33 11.85
N ASN A 137 -7.55 -0.95 12.90
CA ASN A 137 -8.86 -1.53 13.19
C ASN A 137 -9.86 -1.29 12.06
N GLN A 138 -9.84 -0.08 11.45
CA GLN A 138 -10.66 0.24 10.28
C GLN A 138 -10.27 -0.61 9.08
N ALA A 139 -9.00 -0.73 8.75
CA ALA A 139 -8.50 -1.53 7.64
C ALA A 139 -8.89 -3.01 7.78
N VAL A 140 -8.75 -3.59 8.99
CA VAL A 140 -9.15 -4.96 9.31
C VAL A 140 -10.65 -5.15 9.14
N GLN A 141 -11.45 -4.21 9.65
CA GLN A 141 -12.90 -4.29 9.53
C GLN A 141 -13.35 -4.24 8.08
N TYR A 142 -12.80 -3.32 7.28
CA TYR A 142 -13.14 -3.22 5.86
C TYR A 142 -12.71 -4.47 5.08
N ALA A 143 -11.52 -5.00 5.31
CA ALA A 143 -11.10 -6.25 4.70
C ALA A 143 -12.08 -7.38 5.03
N SER A 144 -12.50 -7.50 6.28
CA SER A 144 -13.49 -8.47 6.72
C SER A 144 -14.85 -8.29 6.04
N ASP A 145 -15.32 -7.05 5.91
CA ASP A 145 -16.59 -6.72 5.25
C ASP A 145 -16.60 -7.12 3.76
N TYR A 146 -15.43 -7.04 3.10
CA TYR A 146 -15.25 -7.49 1.72
C TYR A 146 -14.82 -8.97 1.61
N GLY A 147 -14.75 -9.71 2.72
CA GLY A 147 -14.30 -11.11 2.73
C GLY A 147 -12.84 -11.30 2.32
N LYS A 148 -11.99 -10.29 2.62
CA LYS A 148 -10.56 -10.29 2.27
C LYS A 148 -9.69 -10.52 3.50
N HIS A 149 -8.51 -11.10 3.26
CA HIS A 149 -7.52 -11.42 4.30
C HIS A 149 -6.27 -10.53 4.24
N THR A 150 -6.32 -9.50 3.39
CA THR A 150 -5.22 -8.55 3.21
C THR A 150 -5.76 -7.12 3.28
N ALA A 151 -5.06 -6.26 4.01
CA ALA A 151 -5.32 -4.84 4.11
C ALA A 151 -4.03 -4.04 4.12
N TYR A 152 -4.13 -2.75 3.83
CA TYR A 152 -3.01 -1.82 3.79
C TYR A 152 -3.31 -0.60 4.65
N LEU A 153 -2.36 -0.21 5.50
CA LEU A 153 -2.40 1.07 6.20
C LEU A 153 -1.30 1.97 5.63
N VAL A 154 -1.69 2.99 4.89
CA VAL A 154 -0.77 4.03 4.41
C VAL A 154 -0.65 5.11 5.47
N ILE A 155 0.56 5.29 6.01
CA ILE A 155 0.87 6.21 7.10
C ILE A 155 1.62 7.41 6.54
N ILE A 156 0.95 8.54 6.43
CA ILE A 156 1.55 9.82 6.02
C ILE A 156 2.27 10.43 7.23
N ASN A 157 3.57 10.21 7.28
CA ASN A 157 4.39 10.63 8.42
C ASN A 157 4.84 12.09 8.27
N LEU A 158 4.24 12.96 9.07
CA LEU A 158 4.56 14.39 9.18
C LEU A 158 5.37 14.73 10.43
N SER A 159 5.74 13.75 11.27
CA SER A 159 6.48 14.00 12.51
C SER A 159 7.95 14.39 12.32
N GLY A 160 8.50 14.19 11.13
CA GLY A 160 9.95 14.35 10.86
C GLY A 160 10.84 13.28 11.52
N ARG A 161 10.25 12.31 12.21
CA ARG A 161 10.93 11.20 12.88
C ARG A 161 10.73 9.90 12.09
N GLN A 162 11.71 9.01 12.14
CA GLN A 162 11.54 7.67 11.57
C GLN A 162 10.55 6.87 12.43
N LEU A 163 9.63 6.16 11.79
CA LEU A 163 8.76 5.20 12.47
C LEU A 163 9.42 3.83 12.47
N ALA A 164 9.63 3.26 13.66
CA ALA A 164 9.98 1.85 13.82
C ALA A 164 8.66 1.08 13.99
N LEU A 165 8.20 0.47 12.89
CA LEU A 165 6.93 -0.25 12.84
C LEU A 165 7.13 -1.71 13.23
N PRO A 166 6.15 -2.36 13.87
CA PRO A 166 6.18 -3.79 14.15
C PRO A 166 6.13 -4.60 12.85
N ASN A 167 6.68 -5.80 12.88
CA ASN A 167 6.71 -6.70 11.73
C ASN A 167 6.64 -8.16 12.19
N ASP A 168 5.55 -8.84 11.85
CA ASP A 168 5.36 -10.28 12.09
C ASP A 168 5.95 -11.14 10.96
N GLY A 169 6.30 -10.51 9.83
CA GLY A 169 6.93 -11.14 8.68
C GLY A 169 8.46 -11.14 8.74
N ASP A 170 9.10 -11.42 7.61
CA ASP A 170 10.56 -11.31 7.47
C ASP A 170 10.98 -9.84 7.60
N PRO A 171 11.85 -9.49 8.60
CA PRO A 171 12.29 -8.11 8.80
C PRO A 171 13.09 -7.52 7.62
N LYS A 172 13.52 -8.36 6.67
CA LYS A 172 14.22 -7.92 5.46
C LYS A 172 13.27 -7.60 4.30
N VAL A 173 12.01 -7.99 4.41
CA VAL A 173 11.01 -7.79 3.36
C VAL A 173 10.21 -6.53 3.66
N TRP A 174 10.12 -5.67 2.69
CA TRP A 174 9.27 -4.49 2.72
C TRP A 174 7.90 -4.79 2.09
N PRO A 175 6.83 -4.23 2.60
CA PRO A 175 6.69 -3.43 3.83
C PRO A 175 6.54 -4.32 5.08
N PRO A 176 6.79 -3.77 6.28
CA PRO A 176 6.45 -4.47 7.52
C PRO A 176 4.96 -4.74 7.58
N ASN A 177 4.59 -5.85 8.20
CA ASN A 177 3.20 -6.26 8.33
C ASN A 177 2.92 -6.87 9.71
N ILE A 178 1.64 -6.85 10.09
CA ILE A 178 1.12 -7.49 11.31
C ILE A 178 -0.09 -8.33 10.98
N ASP A 179 -0.25 -9.45 11.67
CA ASP A 179 -1.44 -10.26 11.56
C ASP A 179 -2.41 -9.89 12.69
N VAL A 180 -3.60 -9.41 12.32
CA VAL A 180 -4.67 -9.01 13.25
C VAL A 180 -5.92 -9.83 12.94
N ALA A 181 -6.36 -10.65 13.87
CA ALA A 181 -7.39 -11.65 13.63
C ALA A 181 -7.02 -12.53 12.41
N SER A 182 -7.82 -12.53 11.36
CA SER A 182 -7.56 -13.28 10.11
C SER A 182 -7.07 -12.39 8.96
N VAL A 183 -6.67 -11.17 9.24
CA VAL A 183 -6.25 -10.19 8.23
C VAL A 183 -4.78 -9.82 8.43
N ARG A 184 -4.01 -9.90 7.35
CA ARG A 184 -2.66 -9.35 7.28
C ARG A 184 -2.71 -7.88 6.89
N VAL A 185 -2.17 -7.02 7.75
CA VAL A 185 -2.13 -5.57 7.53
C VAL A 185 -0.70 -5.15 7.19
N TYR A 186 -0.48 -4.69 5.97
CA TYR A 186 0.77 -4.10 5.54
C TYR A 186 0.86 -2.64 5.96
N LEU A 187 1.97 -2.26 6.62
CA LEU A 187 2.19 -0.93 7.19
C LEU A 187 3.13 -0.13 6.29
N ILE A 188 2.59 0.85 5.57
CA ILE A 188 3.30 1.59 4.54
C ILE A 188 3.53 3.03 4.99
N ALA A 189 4.73 3.31 5.51
CA ALA A 189 5.08 4.66 5.97
C ALA A 189 5.65 5.50 4.83
N VAL A 190 5.08 6.70 4.65
CA VAL A 190 5.49 7.72 3.67
C VAL A 190 6.05 8.92 4.42
N ARG A 191 7.31 9.27 4.22
CA ARG A 191 7.93 10.46 4.85
C ARG A 191 7.51 11.72 4.11
N ALA A 192 6.45 12.35 4.57
CA ALA A 192 5.80 13.45 3.86
C ALA A 192 6.13 14.84 4.43
N LEU A 193 6.81 14.94 5.60
CA LEU A 193 7.29 16.24 6.08
C LEU A 193 8.47 16.72 5.20
N PRO A 194 8.39 17.94 4.63
CA PRO A 194 9.50 18.53 3.91
C PRO A 194 10.73 18.72 4.81
N THR A 195 11.87 18.25 4.36
CA THR A 195 13.12 18.33 5.13
C THR A 195 13.94 19.53 4.68
N LYS A 196 14.35 20.38 5.63
CA LYS A 196 15.43 21.32 5.39
C LYS A 196 16.71 20.51 5.17
N SER A 197 17.55 20.92 4.24
CA SER A 197 18.83 20.28 3.83
C SER A 197 19.37 19.20 4.79
N ALA A 198 19.68 18.01 4.29
CA ALA A 198 20.18 16.86 5.06
C ALA A 198 21.41 17.17 5.93
N SER A 199 22.20 18.19 5.57
CA SER A 199 23.37 18.64 6.33
C SER A 199 23.05 19.34 7.67
N LYS A 200 21.79 19.69 7.91
CA LYS A 200 21.33 20.37 9.12
C LYS A 200 20.43 19.49 10.01
N GLN A 201 20.15 18.28 9.61
CA GLN A 201 19.35 17.36 10.41
C GLN A 201 20.27 16.41 11.17
N GLY A 202 20.25 16.52 12.53
CA GLY A 202 20.69 15.43 13.40
C GLY A 202 19.84 14.18 13.08
N LYS A 203 20.32 12.98 13.45
CA LYS A 203 19.48 11.77 13.38
C LYS A 203 18.37 11.89 14.44
N PRO A 204 17.12 12.15 14.05
CA PRO A 204 16.04 12.18 15.02
C PRO A 204 15.86 10.77 15.60
N ALA A 205 15.64 10.66 16.90
CA ALA A 205 15.34 9.38 17.52
C ALA A 205 14.07 8.79 16.89
N PRO A 206 14.05 7.48 16.56
CA PRO A 206 12.89 6.85 15.97
C PRO A 206 11.70 6.88 16.95
N VAL A 207 10.49 6.92 16.41
CA VAL A 207 9.27 6.66 17.17
C VAL A 207 9.01 5.17 17.11
N ASN A 208 9.07 4.51 18.25
CA ASN A 208 8.76 3.10 18.33
C ASN A 208 7.24 2.90 18.38
N ILE A 209 6.68 2.22 17.39
CA ILE A 209 5.28 1.80 17.31
C ILE A 209 5.27 0.30 17.58
N THR A 210 4.64 -0.12 18.66
CA THR A 210 4.51 -1.55 18.99
C THR A 210 3.23 -2.12 18.39
N GLN A 211 3.17 -3.45 18.27
CA GLN A 211 1.95 -4.14 17.83
C GLN A 211 0.79 -3.86 18.78
N ALA A 212 1.03 -3.80 20.10
CA ALA A 212 0.00 -3.44 21.08
C ALA A 212 -0.58 -2.03 20.82
N ASN A 213 0.25 -1.07 20.38
CA ASN A 213 -0.24 0.27 20.03
C ASN A 213 -1.20 0.27 18.82
N LEU A 214 -1.08 -0.72 17.94
CA LEU A 214 -1.87 -0.81 16.71
C LEU A 214 -3.11 -1.68 16.88
N VAL A 215 -3.04 -2.73 17.70
CA VAL A 215 -4.14 -3.69 17.88
C VAL A 215 -5.12 -3.21 18.94
N ASP A 216 -4.62 -2.64 20.02
CA ASP A 216 -5.43 -2.15 21.14
C ASP A 216 -5.09 -0.68 21.48
N PRO A 217 -5.62 0.26 20.68
CA PRO A 217 -5.31 1.69 20.84
C PRO A 217 -5.80 2.27 22.16
N ASP A 218 -6.70 1.61 22.89
CA ASP A 218 -7.24 2.12 24.16
C ASP A 218 -6.35 1.79 25.36
N THR A 219 -5.40 0.85 25.23
CA THR A 219 -4.43 0.51 26.29
C THR A 219 -3.25 1.49 26.38
N ILE A 220 -3.16 2.50 25.51
CA ILE A 220 -2.01 3.42 25.45
C ILE A 220 -1.99 4.44 26.59
N ASP A 221 -3.10 4.67 27.26
CA ASP A 221 -3.23 5.72 28.29
C ASP A 221 -2.54 5.40 29.66
N GLY A 222 -1.77 4.31 29.75
CA GLY A 222 -1.13 3.86 30.99
C GLY A 222 0.40 3.85 31.05
N ALA A 223 1.11 4.09 29.96
CA ALA A 223 2.58 4.05 29.93
C ALA A 223 3.16 5.31 29.27
N GLY A 224 3.59 6.23 30.15
CA GLY A 224 4.31 7.50 29.92
C GLY A 224 4.88 7.78 28.53
N GLU A 225 4.62 9.02 28.10
CA GLU A 225 5.36 9.74 27.08
C GLU A 225 6.87 9.80 27.35
#